data_2fdeb543cc2faaacb861fdd032d20fab
#
_entry.id   2fdeb543cc2faaacb861fdd032d20fab
#
_cell.length_a   1.000
_cell.length_b   1.000
_cell.length_c   1.000
_cell.angle_alpha   90.00
_cell.angle_beta   90.00
_cell.angle_gamma   90.00
#
_symmetry.space_group_name_H-M   'P 1'
#
loop_
_entity.id
_entity.type
_entity.pdbx_description
1 polymer ?
#
loop_
_entity_poly.entity_id
_entity_poly.type
_entity_poly.pdbx_seq_one_letter_code
_entity_poly.pdbx_strand_id
1 'polypeptide(L)'
;MASRKEQKEQARAARLEQERQAAAKTKQRQRYMLFGGAVSVAIVAIVVAIIISSGGSSPTGLQHGHHANQTYSQVNRLLTGIPQTGVTLGNPHAPVTLTYFGDLQCPICRDFTLSTFPQFVQGQVRTGHVKVRYRSFCTASCNNTAFSNPQQIFQTQQVAAYAAGKQRLFWDYLELFYHEQGQEGTAYVTPTFLDGLATQIPGLNLGTWKTDRGDPGLLSQVQGDERAAAAQSLTGTPTLIMTGRKGSETVQGSGGALPDYSNLAAAVQSVQ
;
A
#
# COMPACT_ATOMS: atom_id res chain seq x y z
N MET A 1 74.66 8.13 11.54
CA MET A 1 73.77 7.83 12.70
C MET A 1 73.25 9.14 13.25
N ALA A 2 71.94 9.36 13.24
CA ALA A 2 71.32 10.62 13.76
C ALA A 2 71.61 10.71 15.30
N SER A 3 71.93 11.93 15.76
CA SER A 3 72.31 12.14 17.16
C SER A 3 71.06 11.93 18.04
N ARG A 4 71.26 11.51 19.29
CA ARG A 4 70.15 11.35 20.29
C ARG A 4 69.32 12.62 20.43
N LYS A 5 69.85 13.77 20.12
CA LYS A 5 69.17 15.05 20.16
C LYS A 5 68.19 15.18 18.99
N GLU A 6 68.59 14.85 17.76
CA GLU A 6 67.74 14.86 16.56
C GLU A 6 66.57 13.84 16.67
N GLN A 7 66.82 12.68 17.24
CA GLN A 7 65.74 11.69 17.48
C GLN A 7 64.69 12.21 18.47
N LYS A 8 65.11 12.92 19.51
CA LYS A 8 64.17 13.53 20.48
C LYS A 8 63.35 14.68 19.85
N GLU A 9 63.98 15.47 18.98
CA GLU A 9 63.26 16.57 18.31
C GLU A 9 62.27 16.04 17.29
N GLN A 10 62.62 15.02 16.54
CA GLN A 10 61.70 14.36 15.61
C GLN A 10 60.48 13.70 16.33
N ALA A 11 60.75 13.01 17.47
CA ALA A 11 59.67 12.44 18.29
C ALA A 11 58.73 13.47 18.89
N ARG A 12 59.28 14.66 19.25
CA ARG A 12 58.49 15.81 19.76
C ARG A 12 57.64 16.42 18.65
N ALA A 13 58.19 16.61 17.46
CA ALA A 13 57.45 17.12 16.32
C ALA A 13 56.34 16.18 15.87
N ALA A 14 56.57 14.89 15.84
CA ALA A 14 55.55 13.88 15.51
C ALA A 14 54.39 13.87 16.54
N ARG A 15 54.70 13.99 17.83
CA ARG A 15 53.62 14.09 18.86
C ARG A 15 52.77 15.35 18.70
N LEU A 16 53.36 16.52 18.47
CA LEU A 16 52.65 17.76 18.22
C LEU A 16 51.76 17.70 16.97
N GLU A 17 52.21 17.01 15.94
CA GLU A 17 51.44 16.84 14.72
C GLU A 17 50.25 15.91 14.92
N GLN A 18 50.42 14.82 15.69
CA GLN A 18 49.32 13.92 16.11
C GLN A 18 48.27 14.64 16.98
N GLU A 19 48.72 15.47 17.93
CA GLU A 19 47.80 16.26 18.77
C GLU A 19 47.01 17.29 17.93
N ARG A 20 47.64 17.94 16.96
CA ARG A 20 46.95 18.86 16.02
C ARG A 20 45.93 18.15 15.16
N GLN A 21 46.26 16.97 14.64
CA GLN A 21 45.34 16.17 13.84
C GLN A 21 44.16 15.63 14.67
N ALA A 22 44.41 15.23 15.92
CA ALA A 22 43.35 14.79 16.82
C ALA A 22 42.40 15.95 17.19
N ALA A 23 42.96 17.14 17.47
CA ALA A 23 42.16 18.32 17.76
C ALA A 23 41.33 18.79 16.56
N ALA A 24 41.88 18.71 15.35
CA ALA A 24 41.17 19.04 14.10
C ALA A 24 39.99 18.05 13.86
N LYS A 25 40.21 16.74 14.06
CA LYS A 25 39.16 15.71 13.94
C LYS A 25 38.03 15.93 14.96
N THR A 26 38.37 16.30 16.19
CA THR A 26 37.39 16.58 17.25
C THR A 26 36.54 17.78 16.92
N LYS A 27 37.14 18.90 16.45
CA LYS A 27 36.40 20.08 16.00
C LYS A 27 35.52 19.81 14.78
N GLN A 28 35.98 19.00 13.87
CA GLN A 28 35.18 18.57 12.70
C GLN A 28 33.98 17.72 13.12
N ARG A 29 34.16 16.77 14.03
CA ARG A 29 33.11 15.93 14.59
C ARG A 29 32.05 16.76 15.35
N GLN A 30 32.49 17.73 16.16
CA GLN A 30 31.58 18.65 16.83
C GLN A 30 30.76 19.52 15.85
N ARG A 31 31.36 19.99 14.77
CA ARG A 31 30.62 20.69 13.70
C ARG A 31 29.57 19.82 13.04
N TYR A 32 29.90 18.57 12.69
CA TYR A 32 28.93 17.63 12.12
C TYR A 32 27.81 17.26 13.11
N MET A 33 28.08 17.16 14.40
CA MET A 33 27.03 16.92 15.40
C MET A 33 26.10 18.14 15.56
N LEU A 34 26.64 19.37 15.52
CA LEU A 34 25.84 20.60 15.62
C LEU A 34 24.99 20.82 14.35
N PHE A 35 25.55 20.61 13.16
CA PHE A 35 24.82 20.74 11.90
C PHE A 35 23.86 19.57 11.67
N GLY A 36 24.24 18.33 11.98
CA GLY A 36 23.38 17.15 11.91
C GLY A 36 22.19 17.24 12.87
N GLY A 37 22.39 17.74 14.09
CA GLY A 37 21.30 17.96 15.03
C GLY A 37 20.30 19.02 14.58
N ALA A 38 20.80 20.15 14.05
CA ALA A 38 19.93 21.23 13.54
C ALA A 38 19.10 20.79 12.32
N VAL A 39 19.69 20.04 11.40
CA VAL A 39 18.98 19.49 10.23
C VAL A 39 17.93 18.46 10.64
N SER A 40 18.26 17.59 11.60
CA SER A 40 17.31 16.60 12.10
C SER A 40 16.11 17.25 12.79
N VAL A 41 16.32 18.28 13.59
CA VAL A 41 15.24 19.04 14.25
C VAL A 41 14.39 19.78 13.21
N ALA A 42 15.00 20.37 12.17
CA ALA A 42 14.26 21.03 11.10
C ALA A 42 13.41 20.04 10.29
N ILE A 43 13.93 18.85 9.96
CA ILE A 43 13.18 17.80 9.27
C ILE A 43 12.01 17.32 10.14
N VAL A 44 12.22 17.05 11.42
CA VAL A 44 11.17 16.67 12.35
C VAL A 44 10.11 17.77 12.46
N ALA A 45 10.52 19.06 12.55
CA ALA A 45 9.58 20.19 12.60
C ALA A 45 8.76 20.32 11.29
N ILE A 46 9.38 20.09 10.12
CA ILE A 46 8.68 20.10 8.84
C ILE A 46 7.72 18.91 8.73
N VAL A 47 8.13 17.72 9.15
CA VAL A 47 7.26 16.53 9.16
C VAL A 47 6.08 16.72 10.12
N VAL A 48 6.33 17.25 11.31
CA VAL A 48 5.27 17.58 12.28
C VAL A 48 4.36 18.69 11.74
N ALA A 49 4.89 19.71 11.08
CA ALA A 49 4.08 20.78 10.47
C ALA A 49 3.23 20.25 9.29
N ILE A 50 3.76 19.30 8.50
CA ILE A 50 2.98 18.63 7.43
C ILE A 50 1.88 17.77 8.05
N ILE A 51 2.15 17.06 9.15
CA ILE A 51 1.14 16.24 9.85
C ILE A 51 0.06 17.13 10.49
N ILE A 52 0.41 18.31 11.02
CA ILE A 52 -0.55 19.23 11.63
C ILE A 52 -1.34 20.01 10.57
N SER A 53 -0.76 20.29 9.40
CA SER A 53 -1.44 20.98 8.29
C SER A 53 -2.28 20.05 7.40
N SER A 54 -2.06 18.75 7.44
CA SER A 54 -2.96 17.75 6.85
C SER A 54 -4.10 17.48 7.82
N GLY A 55 -5.16 18.24 7.67
CA GLY A 55 -6.43 18.32 8.40
C GLY A 55 -6.76 17.18 9.36
N GLY A 56 -7.27 17.58 10.51
CA GLY A 56 -7.64 16.69 11.60
C GLY A 56 -8.38 15.44 11.16
N SER A 57 -7.79 14.30 11.40
CA SER A 57 -8.41 13.00 11.22
C SER A 57 -9.61 12.92 12.20
N SER A 58 -10.82 12.81 11.66
CA SER A 58 -11.98 12.45 12.48
C SER A 58 -11.72 11.14 13.22
N PRO A 59 -12.29 10.90 14.40
CA PRO A 59 -12.10 9.66 15.15
C PRO A 59 -12.45 8.38 14.38
N THR A 60 -13.17 8.50 13.27
CA THR A 60 -13.54 7.41 12.34
C THR A 60 -12.50 7.16 11.25
N GLY A 61 -11.44 7.98 11.14
CA GLY A 61 -10.45 7.90 10.08
C GLY A 61 -10.90 8.38 8.69
N LEU A 62 -12.20 8.65 8.52
CA LEU A 62 -12.76 9.05 7.22
C LEU A 62 -12.57 10.53 6.94
N GLN A 63 -12.24 10.86 5.70
CA GLN A 63 -12.28 12.23 5.21
C GLN A 63 -13.73 12.66 4.97
N HIS A 64 -14.05 13.90 5.29
CA HIS A 64 -15.39 14.45 5.16
C HIS A 64 -15.44 15.69 4.27
N GLY A 65 -16.59 15.95 3.66
CA GLY A 65 -16.85 17.17 2.90
C GLY A 65 -16.03 17.27 1.62
N HIS A 66 -15.31 18.36 1.44
CA HIS A 66 -14.58 18.66 0.21
C HIS A 66 -13.50 17.60 -0.14
N HIS A 67 -12.82 17.04 0.88
CA HIS A 67 -11.79 16.02 0.68
C HIS A 67 -12.39 14.68 0.22
N ALA A 68 -13.49 14.24 0.81
CA ALA A 68 -14.20 13.04 0.38
C ALA A 68 -14.64 13.14 -1.09
N ASN A 69 -15.17 14.29 -1.51
CA ASN A 69 -15.56 14.53 -2.91
C ASN A 69 -14.36 14.52 -3.86
N GLN A 70 -13.19 15.03 -3.43
CA GLN A 70 -11.97 14.98 -4.22
C GLN A 70 -11.45 13.56 -4.38
N THR A 71 -11.42 12.78 -3.30
CA THR A 71 -10.99 11.38 -3.30
C THR A 71 -11.88 10.56 -4.23
N TYR A 72 -13.20 10.64 -4.07
CA TYR A 72 -14.10 9.93 -4.97
C TYR A 72 -13.95 10.39 -6.43
N SER A 73 -13.71 11.67 -6.68
CA SER A 73 -13.47 12.17 -8.05
C SER A 73 -12.22 11.54 -8.67
N GLN A 74 -11.19 11.22 -7.90
CA GLN A 74 -9.99 10.51 -8.38
C GLN A 74 -10.34 9.06 -8.73
N VAL A 75 -11.02 8.35 -7.83
CA VAL A 75 -11.50 6.98 -8.03
C VAL A 75 -12.40 6.91 -9.28
N ASN A 76 -13.35 7.80 -9.39
CA ASN A 76 -14.26 7.86 -10.54
C ASN A 76 -13.52 8.10 -11.86
N ARG A 77 -12.55 9.01 -11.91
CA ARG A 77 -11.72 9.21 -13.13
C ARG A 77 -10.92 7.96 -13.51
N LEU A 78 -10.46 7.21 -12.53
CA LEU A 78 -9.73 5.96 -12.77
C LEU A 78 -10.66 4.89 -13.36
N LEU A 79 -11.86 4.72 -12.81
CA LEU A 79 -12.72 3.57 -13.07
C LEU A 79 -13.84 3.81 -14.11
N THR A 80 -14.24 5.08 -14.35
CA THR A 80 -15.33 5.40 -15.28
C THR A 80 -15.12 4.76 -16.65
N GLY A 81 -16.17 4.08 -17.15
CA GLY A 81 -16.17 3.42 -18.45
C GLY A 81 -15.47 2.06 -18.49
N ILE A 82 -14.92 1.59 -17.38
CA ILE A 82 -14.34 0.24 -17.27
C ILE A 82 -15.40 -0.70 -16.69
N PRO A 83 -15.75 -1.82 -17.34
CA PRO A 83 -16.71 -2.78 -16.79
C PRO A 83 -16.24 -3.35 -15.45
N GLN A 84 -17.18 -3.48 -14.51
CA GLN A 84 -16.96 -4.19 -13.25
C GLN A 84 -17.99 -5.33 -13.12
N THR A 85 -17.54 -6.52 -12.74
CA THR A 85 -18.42 -7.69 -12.48
C THR A 85 -17.91 -8.43 -11.25
N GLY A 86 -18.68 -8.38 -10.16
CA GLY A 86 -18.22 -8.87 -8.87
C GLY A 86 -16.88 -8.19 -8.50
N VAL A 87 -15.84 -8.98 -8.32
CA VAL A 87 -14.48 -8.52 -7.96
C VAL A 87 -13.56 -8.31 -9.18
N THR A 88 -14.13 -8.38 -10.40
CA THR A 88 -13.36 -8.26 -11.63
C THR A 88 -13.52 -6.87 -12.25
N LEU A 89 -12.40 -6.25 -12.63
CA LEU A 89 -12.30 -4.98 -13.36
C LEU A 89 -11.81 -5.25 -14.79
N GLY A 90 -12.47 -4.65 -15.78
CA GLY A 90 -12.06 -4.75 -17.17
C GLY A 90 -12.97 -5.65 -18.01
N ASN A 91 -12.62 -5.80 -19.29
CA ASN A 91 -13.36 -6.63 -20.24
C ASN A 91 -13.35 -8.10 -19.77
N PRO A 92 -14.50 -8.76 -19.55
CA PRO A 92 -14.56 -10.16 -19.14
C PRO A 92 -13.88 -11.12 -20.16
N HIS A 93 -13.78 -10.71 -21.43
CA HIS A 93 -13.13 -11.46 -22.51
C HIS A 93 -11.64 -11.09 -22.70
N ALA A 94 -11.05 -10.26 -21.83
CA ALA A 94 -9.62 -9.91 -21.92
C ALA A 94 -8.76 -11.19 -21.90
N PRO A 95 -7.76 -11.29 -22.81
CA PRO A 95 -6.95 -12.51 -22.96
C PRO A 95 -6.03 -12.78 -21.75
N VAL A 96 -5.71 -11.76 -21.01
CA VAL A 96 -4.84 -11.85 -19.83
C VAL A 96 -5.62 -11.51 -18.57
N THR A 97 -5.34 -12.21 -17.48
CA THR A 97 -5.90 -11.95 -16.15
C THR A 97 -4.77 -11.62 -15.18
N LEU A 98 -4.85 -10.47 -14.54
CA LEU A 98 -4.08 -10.20 -13.33
C LEU A 98 -4.92 -10.63 -12.12
N THR A 99 -4.48 -11.66 -11.40
CA THR A 99 -5.03 -12.00 -10.09
C THR A 99 -4.29 -11.22 -9.03
N TYR A 100 -5.00 -10.35 -8.31
CA TYR A 100 -4.47 -9.53 -7.24
C TYR A 100 -4.94 -10.08 -5.90
N PHE A 101 -4.05 -10.77 -5.17
CA PHE A 101 -4.28 -11.14 -3.79
C PHE A 101 -3.91 -9.97 -2.88
N GLY A 102 -4.90 -9.49 -2.12
CA GLY A 102 -4.75 -8.29 -1.30
C GLY A 102 -5.43 -8.39 0.06
N ASP A 103 -4.99 -7.51 0.95
CA ASP A 103 -5.57 -7.25 2.27
C ASP A 103 -5.86 -5.76 2.39
N LEU A 104 -7.10 -5.40 2.72
CA LEU A 104 -7.52 -3.99 2.77
C LEU A 104 -6.79 -3.18 3.87
N GLN A 105 -6.23 -3.82 4.90
CA GLN A 105 -5.42 -3.14 5.91
C GLN A 105 -3.90 -3.15 5.59
N CYS A 106 -3.48 -3.82 4.51
CA CYS A 106 -2.06 -3.91 4.17
C CYS A 106 -1.56 -2.59 3.57
N PRO A 107 -0.56 -1.91 4.19
CA PRO A 107 -0.01 -0.64 3.67
C PRO A 107 0.64 -0.81 2.30
N ILE A 108 1.29 -1.94 2.08
CA ILE A 108 1.97 -2.23 0.80
C ILE A 108 0.94 -2.45 -0.33
N CYS A 109 -0.25 -3.03 -0.01
CA CYS A 109 -1.36 -3.10 -0.97
C CYS A 109 -1.89 -1.72 -1.33
N ARG A 110 -2.03 -0.84 -0.33
CA ARG A 110 -2.38 0.57 -0.55
C ARG A 110 -1.36 1.25 -1.47
N ASP A 111 -0.08 1.12 -1.16
CA ASP A 111 0.99 1.76 -1.94
C ASP A 111 0.97 1.27 -3.39
N PHE A 112 0.79 -0.02 -3.64
CA PHE A 112 0.61 -0.57 -4.98
C PHE A 112 -0.62 0.01 -5.67
N THR A 113 -1.78 0.00 -5.00
CA THR A 113 -3.06 0.43 -5.58
C THR A 113 -3.08 1.92 -5.91
N LEU A 114 -2.45 2.76 -5.08
CA LEU A 114 -2.46 4.21 -5.30
C LEU A 114 -1.30 4.72 -6.16
N SER A 115 -0.23 3.94 -6.38
CA SER A 115 0.93 4.37 -7.17
C SER A 115 1.02 3.70 -8.54
N THR A 116 1.19 2.38 -8.58
CA THR A 116 1.43 1.61 -9.82
C THR A 116 0.14 1.25 -10.56
N PHE A 117 -0.87 0.82 -9.81
CA PHE A 117 -2.11 0.29 -10.38
C PHE A 117 -2.87 1.27 -11.28
N PRO A 118 -2.94 2.59 -11.02
CA PRO A 118 -3.62 3.52 -11.90
C PRO A 118 -3.03 3.55 -13.32
N GLN A 119 -1.71 3.52 -13.46
CA GLN A 119 -1.05 3.48 -14.76
C GLN A 119 -1.35 2.15 -15.48
N PHE A 120 -1.36 1.04 -14.75
CA PHE A 120 -1.71 -0.26 -15.29
C PHE A 120 -3.18 -0.33 -15.77
N VAL A 121 -4.10 0.23 -14.99
CA VAL A 121 -5.51 0.34 -15.37
C VAL A 121 -5.66 1.12 -16.68
N GLN A 122 -5.01 2.26 -16.82
CA GLN A 122 -5.08 3.08 -18.04
C GLN A 122 -4.46 2.37 -19.25
N GLY A 123 -3.29 1.76 -19.09
CA GLY A 123 -2.52 1.18 -20.19
C GLY A 123 -3.00 -0.21 -20.63
N GLN A 124 -3.51 -1.03 -19.73
CA GLN A 124 -3.78 -2.44 -20.01
C GLN A 124 -5.24 -2.84 -19.79
N VAL A 125 -5.87 -2.35 -18.72
CA VAL A 125 -7.25 -2.75 -18.39
C VAL A 125 -8.26 -1.99 -19.26
N ARG A 126 -8.13 -0.68 -19.35
CA ARG A 126 -9.00 0.19 -20.15
C ARG A 126 -8.93 -0.14 -21.65
N THR A 127 -7.78 -0.57 -22.12
CA THR A 127 -7.56 -1.00 -23.51
C THR A 127 -8.10 -2.41 -23.80
N GLY A 128 -8.55 -3.13 -22.77
CA GLY A 128 -9.12 -4.47 -22.91
C GLY A 128 -8.10 -5.60 -23.05
N HIS A 129 -6.82 -5.32 -22.89
CA HIS A 129 -5.76 -6.36 -22.94
C HIS A 129 -5.75 -7.23 -21.68
N VAL A 130 -6.06 -6.64 -20.52
CA VAL A 130 -6.05 -7.31 -19.23
C VAL A 130 -7.35 -7.07 -18.49
N LYS A 131 -7.83 -8.08 -17.76
CA LYS A 131 -8.80 -7.94 -16.67
C LYS A 131 -8.10 -8.19 -15.34
N VAL A 132 -8.52 -7.49 -14.30
CA VAL A 132 -7.99 -7.67 -12.95
C VAL A 132 -9.04 -8.36 -12.09
N ARG A 133 -8.67 -9.45 -11.44
CA ARG A 133 -9.51 -10.14 -10.47
C ARG A 133 -8.89 -10.02 -9.08
N TYR A 134 -9.60 -9.37 -8.16
CA TYR A 134 -9.19 -9.32 -6.77
C TYR A 134 -9.52 -10.63 -6.06
N ARG A 135 -8.63 -11.03 -5.16
CA ARG A 135 -8.85 -12.12 -4.19
C ARG A 135 -8.36 -11.67 -2.81
N SER A 136 -9.16 -11.92 -1.81
CA SER A 136 -8.80 -11.56 -0.44
C SER A 136 -7.79 -12.55 0.14
N PHE A 137 -6.77 -12.02 0.84
CA PHE A 137 -5.80 -12.84 1.56
C PHE A 137 -5.39 -12.13 2.84
N CYS A 138 -5.66 -12.78 3.98
CA CYS A 138 -5.43 -12.19 5.30
C CYS A 138 -3.96 -12.17 5.67
N THR A 139 -3.39 -10.98 5.79
CA THR A 139 -2.00 -10.75 6.19
C THR A 139 -1.91 -9.68 7.27
N ALA A 140 -1.86 -8.40 6.91
CA ALA A 140 -1.81 -7.28 7.86
C ALA A 140 -3.03 -7.26 8.79
N SER A 141 -4.24 -7.54 8.26
CA SER A 141 -5.46 -7.62 9.05
C SER A 141 -5.36 -8.68 10.14
N CYS A 142 -4.90 -9.89 9.80
CA CYS A 142 -4.80 -11.00 10.76
C CYS A 142 -3.67 -10.80 11.78
N ASN A 143 -2.68 -9.98 11.47
CA ASN A 143 -1.59 -9.62 12.37
C ASN A 143 -1.91 -8.38 13.21
N ASN A 144 -3.07 -7.74 13.01
CA ASN A 144 -3.46 -6.54 13.75
C ASN A 144 -3.96 -6.87 15.15
N THR A 145 -3.08 -6.71 16.15
CA THR A 145 -3.34 -7.01 17.56
C THR A 145 -4.22 -5.96 18.26
N ALA A 146 -4.58 -4.86 17.60
CA ALA A 146 -5.53 -3.88 18.13
C ALA A 146 -6.98 -4.43 18.17
N PHE A 147 -7.25 -5.51 17.44
CA PHE A 147 -8.54 -6.20 17.48
C PHE A 147 -8.45 -7.49 18.30
N SER A 148 -9.50 -7.77 19.08
CA SER A 148 -9.63 -9.04 19.80
C SER A 148 -9.89 -10.25 18.90
N ASN A 149 -10.47 -10.01 17.71
CA ASN A 149 -10.71 -11.04 16.68
C ASN A 149 -10.33 -10.49 15.29
N PRO A 150 -9.02 -10.47 14.95
CA PRO A 150 -8.53 -9.89 13.69
C PRO A 150 -9.09 -10.61 12.45
N GLN A 151 -9.23 -11.94 12.49
CA GLN A 151 -9.81 -12.73 11.40
C GLN A 151 -11.25 -12.32 11.08
N GLN A 152 -12.07 -12.07 12.10
CA GLN A 152 -13.44 -11.61 11.92
C GLN A 152 -13.49 -10.21 11.30
N ILE A 153 -12.60 -9.32 11.72
CA ILE A 153 -12.49 -7.97 11.13
C ILE A 153 -12.09 -8.06 9.66
N PHE A 154 -11.08 -8.89 9.33
CA PHE A 154 -10.71 -9.16 7.96
C PHE A 154 -11.92 -9.62 7.13
N GLN A 155 -12.65 -10.65 7.59
CA GLN A 155 -13.82 -11.15 6.89
C GLN A 155 -14.89 -10.07 6.71
N THR A 156 -15.16 -9.28 7.76
CA THR A 156 -16.16 -8.23 7.74
C THR A 156 -15.84 -7.15 6.70
N GLN A 157 -14.60 -6.68 6.63
CA GLN A 157 -14.20 -5.66 5.66
C GLN A 157 -14.20 -6.19 4.20
N GLN A 158 -13.77 -7.45 3.99
CA GLN A 158 -13.80 -8.04 2.67
C GLN A 158 -15.24 -8.27 2.18
N VAL A 159 -16.12 -8.76 3.06
CA VAL A 159 -17.55 -8.93 2.76
C VAL A 159 -18.19 -7.57 2.42
N ALA A 160 -17.82 -6.48 3.11
CA ALA A 160 -18.31 -5.14 2.78
C ALA A 160 -17.91 -4.71 1.35
N ALA A 161 -16.68 -4.94 0.95
CA ALA A 161 -16.21 -4.67 -0.41
C ALA A 161 -16.90 -5.59 -1.45
N TYR A 162 -17.06 -6.87 -1.15
CA TYR A 162 -17.74 -7.84 -2.04
C TYR A 162 -19.23 -7.54 -2.20
N ALA A 163 -19.90 -7.03 -1.16
CA ALA A 163 -21.28 -6.55 -1.24
C ALA A 163 -21.42 -5.37 -2.22
N ALA A 164 -20.47 -4.44 -2.24
CA ALA A 164 -20.43 -3.41 -3.28
C ALA A 164 -20.25 -4.02 -4.69
N GLY A 165 -19.51 -5.10 -4.80
CA GLY A 165 -19.33 -5.86 -6.03
C GLY A 165 -20.60 -6.46 -6.61
N LYS A 166 -21.61 -6.81 -5.79
CA LYS A 166 -22.95 -7.24 -6.27
C LYS A 166 -23.65 -6.10 -7.03
N GLN A 167 -23.28 -4.85 -6.75
CA GLN A 167 -23.76 -3.65 -7.44
C GLN A 167 -22.77 -3.12 -8.49
N ARG A 168 -21.72 -3.87 -8.84
CA ARG A 168 -20.67 -3.50 -9.80
C ARG A 168 -19.83 -2.30 -9.35
N LEU A 169 -19.62 -2.16 -8.04
CA LEU A 169 -18.91 -1.05 -7.39
C LEU A 169 -17.82 -1.57 -6.42
N PHE A 170 -17.34 -2.80 -6.67
CA PHE A 170 -16.25 -3.39 -5.86
C PHE A 170 -15.00 -2.53 -5.87
N TRP A 171 -14.57 -2.13 -7.08
CA TRP A 171 -13.33 -1.38 -7.25
C TRP A 171 -13.46 0.06 -6.75
N ASP A 172 -14.66 0.66 -6.84
CA ASP A 172 -14.92 1.95 -6.18
C ASP A 172 -14.76 1.85 -4.67
N TYR A 173 -15.29 0.79 -4.06
CA TYR A 173 -15.18 0.57 -2.63
C TYR A 173 -13.74 0.27 -2.20
N LEU A 174 -13.01 -0.59 -2.96
CA LEU A 174 -11.63 -0.96 -2.70
C LEU A 174 -10.70 0.25 -2.80
N GLU A 175 -10.81 1.03 -3.86
CA GLU A 175 -9.99 2.24 -4.07
C GLU A 175 -10.23 3.25 -2.95
N LEU A 176 -11.51 3.53 -2.59
CA LEU A 176 -11.83 4.39 -1.48
C LEU A 176 -11.27 3.86 -0.15
N PHE A 177 -11.34 2.55 0.09
CA PHE A 177 -10.78 1.95 1.30
C PHE A 177 -9.28 2.25 1.40
N TYR A 178 -8.52 2.09 0.31
CA TYR A 178 -7.08 2.37 0.32
C TYR A 178 -6.76 3.87 0.44
N HIS A 179 -7.57 4.73 -0.15
CA HIS A 179 -7.43 6.17 0.06
C HIS A 179 -7.67 6.59 1.52
N GLU A 180 -8.64 5.97 2.17
CA GLU A 180 -9.05 6.25 3.56
C GLU A 180 -8.40 5.30 4.58
N GLN A 181 -7.45 4.46 4.15
CA GLN A 181 -6.78 3.49 5.02
C GLN A 181 -6.13 4.18 6.21
N GLY A 182 -6.52 3.76 7.41
CA GLY A 182 -5.96 4.26 8.66
C GLY A 182 -4.56 3.71 8.93
N GLN A 183 -3.98 4.11 10.04
CA GLN A 183 -2.66 3.65 10.44
C GLN A 183 -2.67 2.15 10.75
N GLU A 184 -1.69 1.44 10.22
CA GLU A 184 -1.48 0.01 10.51
C GLU A 184 -1.37 -0.25 12.01
N GLY A 185 -1.92 -1.36 12.48
CA GLY A 185 -1.89 -1.74 13.89
C GLY A 185 -2.91 -0.99 14.75
N THR A 186 -3.78 -0.16 14.18
CA THR A 186 -4.86 0.51 14.91
C THR A 186 -6.24 -0.11 14.61
N ALA A 187 -7.20 0.10 15.51
CA ALA A 187 -8.57 -0.44 15.38
C ALA A 187 -9.50 0.49 14.58
N TYR A 188 -9.03 1.02 13.44
CA TYR A 188 -9.82 1.97 12.64
C TYR A 188 -10.96 1.33 11.84
N VAL A 189 -10.86 0.04 11.51
CA VAL A 189 -11.89 -0.68 10.75
C VAL A 189 -13.06 -0.99 11.67
N THR A 190 -14.05 -0.11 11.67
CA THR A 190 -15.28 -0.20 12.45
C THR A 190 -16.49 -0.30 11.51
N PRO A 191 -17.68 -0.72 11.99
CA PRO A 191 -18.91 -0.62 11.20
C PRO A 191 -19.16 0.79 10.66
N THR A 192 -18.90 1.83 11.46
CA THR A 192 -19.04 3.24 11.04
C THR A 192 -18.08 3.60 9.92
N PHE A 193 -16.81 3.13 9.98
CA PHE A 193 -15.85 3.32 8.92
C PHE A 193 -16.32 2.68 7.61
N LEU A 194 -16.73 1.41 7.66
CA LEU A 194 -17.20 0.67 6.48
C LEU A 194 -18.46 1.29 5.86
N ASP A 195 -19.44 1.67 6.69
CA ASP A 195 -20.67 2.36 6.27
C ASP A 195 -20.34 3.73 5.67
N GLY A 196 -19.39 4.44 6.25
CA GLY A 196 -18.94 5.75 5.78
C GLY A 196 -18.29 5.69 4.39
N LEU A 197 -17.50 4.66 4.09
CA LEU A 197 -16.98 4.42 2.73
C LEU A 197 -18.12 4.20 1.74
N ALA A 198 -19.07 3.34 2.09
CA ALA A 198 -20.21 3.03 1.23
C ALA A 198 -21.06 4.29 0.91
N THR A 199 -21.20 5.21 1.86
CA THR A 199 -21.94 6.47 1.63
C THR A 199 -21.27 7.42 0.66
N GLN A 200 -19.96 7.28 0.43
CA GLN A 200 -19.19 8.13 -0.49
C GLN A 200 -19.29 7.67 -1.95
N ILE A 201 -19.87 6.49 -2.21
CA ILE A 201 -19.97 5.92 -3.56
C ILE A 201 -21.31 6.29 -4.19
N PRO A 202 -21.36 7.23 -5.15
CA PRO A 202 -22.59 7.55 -5.85
C PRO A 202 -23.12 6.33 -6.62
N GLY A 203 -24.42 6.10 -6.51
CA GLY A 203 -25.08 4.96 -7.16
C GLY A 203 -25.05 3.66 -6.34
N LEU A 204 -24.32 3.59 -5.24
CA LEU A 204 -24.44 2.46 -4.31
C LEU A 204 -25.74 2.57 -3.53
N ASN A 205 -26.60 1.55 -3.64
CA ASN A 205 -27.77 1.44 -2.80
C ASN A 205 -27.36 0.89 -1.42
N LEU A 206 -27.34 1.77 -0.42
CA LEU A 206 -26.91 1.42 0.94
C LEU A 206 -27.80 0.37 1.61
N GLY A 207 -29.11 0.40 1.38
CA GLY A 207 -30.03 -0.59 1.93
C GLY A 207 -29.73 -1.99 1.39
N THR A 208 -29.58 -2.11 0.08
CA THR A 208 -29.20 -3.36 -0.59
C THR A 208 -27.80 -3.81 -0.15
N TRP A 209 -26.81 -2.90 -0.10
CA TRP A 209 -25.45 -3.22 0.34
C TRP A 209 -25.42 -3.75 1.79
N LYS A 210 -26.19 -3.15 2.71
CA LYS A 210 -26.29 -3.64 4.09
C LYS A 210 -26.91 -5.03 4.16
N THR A 211 -27.95 -5.29 3.36
CA THR A 211 -28.58 -6.61 3.26
C THR A 211 -27.60 -7.64 2.69
N ASP A 212 -26.91 -7.30 1.61
CA ASP A 212 -25.95 -8.17 0.94
C ASP A 212 -24.75 -8.54 1.83
N ARG A 213 -24.36 -7.71 2.78
CA ARG A 213 -23.32 -8.05 3.77
C ARG A 213 -23.71 -9.22 4.67
N GLY A 214 -24.98 -9.55 4.77
CA GLY A 214 -25.50 -10.73 5.46
C GLY A 214 -25.53 -11.99 4.59
N ASP A 215 -25.17 -11.90 3.30
CA ASP A 215 -25.16 -13.06 2.40
C ASP A 215 -23.99 -14.02 2.73
N PRO A 216 -24.28 -15.27 3.18
CA PRO A 216 -23.26 -16.25 3.51
C PRO A 216 -22.38 -16.62 2.31
N GLY A 217 -22.87 -16.42 1.08
CA GLY A 217 -22.11 -16.63 -0.15
C GLY A 217 -20.88 -15.73 -0.24
N LEU A 218 -20.98 -14.49 0.23
CA LEU A 218 -19.83 -13.55 0.25
C LEU A 218 -18.76 -13.99 1.25
N LEU A 219 -19.13 -14.43 2.43
CA LEU A 219 -18.19 -15.00 3.39
C LEU A 219 -17.53 -16.26 2.84
N SER A 220 -18.30 -17.13 2.20
CA SER A 220 -17.78 -18.33 1.54
C SER A 220 -16.77 -17.98 0.43
N GLN A 221 -17.01 -16.90 -0.30
CA GLN A 221 -16.08 -16.39 -1.31
C GLN A 221 -14.76 -15.91 -0.66
N VAL A 222 -14.81 -15.14 0.43
CA VAL A 222 -13.63 -14.70 1.19
C VAL A 222 -12.81 -15.91 1.64
N GLN A 223 -13.44 -16.89 2.26
CA GLN A 223 -12.80 -18.14 2.71
C GLN A 223 -12.24 -18.96 1.53
N GLY A 224 -12.92 -18.94 0.39
CA GLY A 224 -12.44 -19.58 -0.85
C GLY A 224 -11.17 -18.91 -1.39
N ASP A 225 -11.05 -17.61 -1.25
CA ASP A 225 -9.85 -16.87 -1.65
C ASP A 225 -8.68 -17.18 -0.71
N GLU A 226 -8.90 -17.24 0.60
CA GLU A 226 -7.89 -17.65 1.58
C GLU A 226 -7.38 -19.08 1.29
N ARG A 227 -8.29 -20.03 1.00
CA ARG A 227 -7.89 -21.40 0.59
C ARG A 227 -7.07 -21.40 -0.70
N ALA A 228 -7.41 -20.54 -1.66
CA ALA A 228 -6.66 -20.45 -2.90
C ALA A 228 -5.27 -19.83 -2.72
N ALA A 229 -5.12 -18.88 -1.79
CA ALA A 229 -3.81 -18.34 -1.40
C ALA A 229 -2.96 -19.44 -0.73
N ALA A 230 -3.54 -20.19 0.20
CA ALA A 230 -2.88 -21.30 0.89
C ALA A 230 -2.45 -22.42 -0.09
N ALA A 231 -3.31 -22.80 -1.03
CA ALA A 231 -3.00 -23.81 -2.05
C ALA A 231 -1.83 -23.41 -2.97
N GLN A 232 -1.55 -22.12 -3.10
CA GLN A 232 -0.41 -21.56 -3.84
C GLN A 232 0.78 -21.21 -2.93
N SER A 233 0.70 -21.53 -1.64
CA SER A 233 1.73 -21.23 -0.64
C SER A 233 2.10 -19.75 -0.60
N LEU A 234 1.13 -18.86 -0.78
CA LEU A 234 1.36 -17.42 -0.72
C LEU A 234 1.69 -17.00 0.72
N THR A 235 2.64 -16.09 0.87
CA THR A 235 3.14 -15.66 2.18
C THR A 235 2.92 -14.18 2.48
N GLY A 236 2.42 -13.40 1.52
CA GLY A 236 2.26 -11.95 1.70
C GLY A 236 1.34 -11.30 0.68
N THR A 237 0.98 -10.07 0.98
CA THR A 237 0.21 -9.19 0.09
C THR A 237 0.93 -7.86 -0.15
N PRO A 238 0.79 -7.26 -1.34
CA PRO A 238 0.09 -7.80 -2.49
C PRO A 238 0.85 -8.97 -3.12
N THR A 239 0.15 -10.02 -3.55
CA THR A 239 0.68 -11.01 -4.49
C THR A 239 -0.05 -10.84 -5.82
N LEU A 240 0.71 -10.65 -6.89
CA LEU A 240 0.22 -10.36 -8.22
C LEU A 240 0.58 -11.52 -9.16
N ILE A 241 -0.43 -12.19 -9.71
CA ILE A 241 -0.22 -13.32 -10.61
C ILE A 241 -0.82 -12.99 -11.97
N MET A 242 0.05 -12.89 -12.98
CA MET A 242 -0.35 -12.69 -14.36
C MET A 242 -0.60 -14.05 -15.03
N THR A 243 -1.75 -14.21 -15.67
CA THR A 243 -2.13 -15.46 -16.34
C THR A 243 -2.63 -15.16 -17.74
N GLY A 244 -2.11 -15.86 -18.72
CA GLY A 244 -2.51 -15.79 -20.11
C GLY A 244 -2.39 -17.13 -20.82
N ARG A 245 -2.40 -17.10 -22.15
CA ARG A 245 -2.38 -18.33 -22.97
C ARG A 245 -1.09 -19.15 -22.81
N LYS A 246 0.04 -18.48 -22.56
CA LYS A 246 1.35 -19.17 -22.39
C LYS A 246 1.62 -19.64 -20.97
N GLY A 247 0.72 -19.38 -20.01
CA GLY A 247 0.87 -19.82 -18.62
C GLY A 247 0.62 -18.72 -17.61
N SER A 248 1.24 -18.87 -16.44
CA SER A 248 1.10 -17.93 -15.33
C SER A 248 2.46 -17.61 -14.72
N GLU A 249 2.65 -16.37 -14.27
CA GLU A 249 3.82 -15.96 -13.51
C GLU A 249 3.45 -15.03 -12.36
N THR A 250 4.22 -15.09 -11.27
CA THR A 250 4.11 -14.12 -10.18
C THR A 250 4.94 -12.89 -10.54
N VAL A 251 4.28 -11.73 -10.59
CA VAL A 251 4.95 -10.47 -10.92
C VAL A 251 5.68 -9.94 -9.70
N GLN A 252 6.97 -9.71 -9.83
CA GLN A 252 7.82 -9.16 -8.79
C GLN A 252 8.55 -7.91 -9.29
N GLY A 253 8.77 -6.97 -8.40
CA GLY A 253 9.66 -5.84 -8.66
C GLY A 253 11.13 -6.21 -8.48
N SER A 254 12.02 -5.41 -9.03
CA SER A 254 13.47 -5.62 -8.94
C SER A 254 13.93 -5.59 -7.48
N GLY A 255 14.70 -6.59 -7.07
CA GLY A 255 15.25 -6.67 -5.70
C GLY A 255 14.22 -6.86 -4.59
N GLY A 256 13.01 -7.35 -4.90
CA GLY A 256 11.94 -7.55 -3.92
C GLY A 256 11.12 -6.29 -3.61
N ALA A 257 11.30 -5.21 -4.37
CA ALA A 257 10.45 -4.03 -4.31
C ALA A 257 9.04 -4.31 -4.85
N LEU A 258 8.11 -3.38 -4.62
CA LEU A 258 6.81 -3.43 -5.30
C LEU A 258 7.00 -3.40 -6.82
N PRO A 259 6.25 -4.21 -7.59
CA PRO A 259 6.27 -4.12 -9.04
C PRO A 259 5.84 -2.74 -9.52
N ASP A 260 6.60 -2.18 -10.44
CA ASP A 260 6.23 -0.99 -11.18
C ASP A 260 5.44 -1.34 -12.46
N TYR A 261 5.04 -0.31 -13.22
CA TYR A 261 4.31 -0.52 -14.46
C TYR A 261 5.11 -1.34 -15.49
N SER A 262 6.43 -1.19 -15.55
CA SER A 262 7.27 -1.91 -16.51
C SER A 262 7.31 -3.41 -16.21
N ASN A 263 7.35 -3.79 -14.93
CA ASN A 263 7.27 -5.19 -14.50
C ASN A 263 5.92 -5.81 -14.89
N LEU A 264 4.81 -5.09 -14.62
CA LEU A 264 3.48 -5.55 -15.00
C LEU A 264 3.30 -5.66 -16.53
N ALA A 265 3.80 -4.69 -17.29
CA ALA A 265 3.74 -4.71 -18.75
C ALA A 265 4.57 -5.85 -19.35
N ALA A 266 5.75 -6.11 -18.82
CA ALA A 266 6.59 -7.24 -19.21
C ALA A 266 5.87 -8.58 -18.93
N ALA A 267 5.25 -8.72 -17.76
CA ALA A 267 4.48 -9.90 -17.40
C ALA A 267 3.27 -10.13 -18.33
N VAL A 268 2.59 -9.06 -18.77
CA VAL A 268 1.52 -9.20 -19.78
C VAL A 268 2.08 -9.80 -21.08
N GLN A 269 3.24 -9.33 -21.54
CA GLN A 269 3.85 -9.83 -22.78
C GLN A 269 4.34 -11.28 -22.66
N SER A 270 4.85 -11.68 -21.49
CA SER A 270 5.38 -13.03 -21.27
C SER A 270 4.28 -14.11 -21.33
N VAL A 271 3.06 -13.79 -20.85
CA VAL A 271 1.94 -14.74 -20.77
C VAL A 271 0.99 -14.70 -21.97
N GLN A 272 1.08 -13.72 -22.85
CA GLN A 272 0.28 -13.63 -24.09
C GLN A 272 0.75 -14.65 -25.15
#